data_77f0611bb37b68532871a9f6b0b7a254
#
_entry.id   77f0611bb37b68532871a9f6b0b7a254
#
_cell.length_a   1.000
_cell.length_b   1.000
_cell.length_c   1.000
_cell.angle_alpha   90.00
_cell.angle_beta   90.00
_cell.angle_gamma   90.00
#
_symmetry.space_group_name_H-M   'P 1'
#
loop_
_entity.id
_entity.type
_entity.pdbx_description
1 polymer ?
#
loop_
_entity_poly.entity_id
_entity_poly.type
_entity_poly.pdbx_seq_one_letter_code
_entity_poly.pdbx_strand_id
1 'polypeptide(L)'
;MIIHLISFASILHKQTSVRHSHELILTELEKYFTVHFVDYREMGKLTPDDFCILFIATGGVERTVIQHFEQLPRPAILLADGMQNSLAAALEISAWLRARGMKSEILHGELSEMVKRIFVLHRNFKAQRNLFGKKIGVIGTPSNWLIASGVDYLLAKQRWGVEYIDIPLDRVYNYYNEVTDDEVGEECAALATRALACREATPEDMLKAMRLYRAIRRIAQEDGLSAFTLSCFRLINTTSTTGCLALALLNDEGIIAGCEGDLQSVFTLLMAKAVTGCTGFMANPSMINAHSNELVLAHCTIGLQQTEQFVVRSHFETGRGIGIQGILPTGETTLLKCGGECLDEYYIASGRLMENTNYINMCRTQVRVRLDTPTHYFLKNPLGNHHILLAGRYETQLQEFLQANGCKRIE
;
A
#
# COMPACT_ATOMS: atom_id res chain seq x y z
N MET A 1 -4.49 9.13 -20.02
CA MET A 1 -4.64 9.68 -18.66
C MET A 1 -5.28 11.05 -18.78
N ILE A 2 -6.33 11.32 -17.99
CA ILE A 2 -7.00 12.62 -17.97
C ILE A 2 -6.32 13.52 -16.94
N ILE A 3 -6.03 14.77 -17.32
CA ILE A 3 -5.59 15.84 -16.41
C ILE A 3 -6.51 17.04 -16.57
N HIS A 4 -6.87 17.67 -15.46
CA HIS A 4 -7.67 18.90 -15.45
C HIS A 4 -6.73 20.09 -15.20
N LEU A 5 -6.51 20.92 -16.23
CA LEU A 5 -5.74 22.16 -16.12
C LEU A 5 -6.68 23.31 -15.71
N ILE A 6 -6.64 23.68 -14.43
CA ILE A 6 -7.42 24.82 -13.89
C ILE A 6 -6.66 26.10 -14.22
N SER A 7 -7.15 26.86 -15.18
CA SER A 7 -6.48 28.05 -15.68
C SER A 7 -6.76 29.28 -14.84
N PHE A 8 -5.69 29.89 -14.32
CA PHE A 8 -5.66 31.21 -13.69
C PHE A 8 -4.98 32.21 -14.62
N ALA A 9 -5.76 33.11 -15.20
CA ALA A 9 -5.27 34.18 -16.05
C ALA A 9 -5.84 35.53 -15.59
N SER A 10 -5.06 36.61 -15.75
CA SER A 10 -5.51 37.96 -15.46
C SER A 10 -6.72 38.31 -16.34
N ILE A 11 -7.65 39.09 -15.77
CA ILE A 11 -8.84 39.59 -16.46
C ILE A 11 -8.53 40.37 -17.72
N LEU A 12 -7.29 40.82 -17.87
CA LEU A 12 -6.80 41.52 -19.06
C LEU A 12 -6.62 40.57 -20.27
N HIS A 13 -6.58 39.27 -20.05
CA HIS A 13 -6.37 38.24 -21.08
C HIS A 13 -7.63 37.41 -21.30
N LYS A 14 -8.11 37.35 -22.56
CA LYS A 14 -9.20 36.44 -22.94
C LYS A 14 -8.67 34.98 -22.94
N GLN A 15 -9.49 34.01 -22.59
CA GLN A 15 -9.09 32.60 -22.58
C GLN A 15 -8.53 32.09 -23.92
N THR A 16 -9.08 32.55 -25.03
CA THR A 16 -8.55 32.24 -26.38
C THR A 16 -7.13 32.76 -26.60
N SER A 17 -6.80 33.92 -26.04
CA SER A 17 -5.47 34.52 -26.00
C SER A 17 -4.51 33.72 -25.13
N VAL A 18 -4.99 33.20 -23.96
CA VAL A 18 -4.20 32.39 -23.06
C VAL A 18 -3.73 31.10 -23.74
N ARG A 19 -4.64 30.36 -24.39
CA ARG A 19 -4.27 29.13 -25.10
C ARG A 19 -3.24 29.37 -26.18
N HIS A 20 -3.38 30.41 -26.96
CA HIS A 20 -2.40 30.77 -28.01
C HIS A 20 -1.04 31.16 -27.44
N SER A 21 -1.00 31.94 -26.35
CA SER A 21 0.26 32.37 -25.72
C SER A 21 1.06 31.21 -25.09
N HIS A 22 0.41 30.11 -24.77
CA HIS A 22 0.98 28.93 -24.13
C HIS A 22 0.88 27.65 -24.98
N GLU A 23 0.74 27.82 -26.30
CA GLU A 23 0.50 26.71 -27.22
C GLU A 23 1.56 25.62 -27.16
N LEU A 24 2.83 25.99 -26.98
CA LEU A 24 3.94 25.03 -26.94
C LEU A 24 3.76 24.02 -25.79
N ILE A 25 3.55 24.47 -24.56
CA ILE A 25 3.40 23.59 -23.42
C ILE A 25 2.10 22.77 -23.49
N LEU A 26 1.00 23.41 -23.93
CA LEU A 26 -0.29 22.73 -24.03
C LEU A 26 -0.27 21.63 -25.10
N THR A 27 0.28 21.91 -26.28
CA THR A 27 0.43 20.91 -27.33
C THR A 27 1.32 19.75 -26.93
N GLU A 28 2.39 20.02 -26.16
CA GLU A 28 3.26 18.96 -25.68
C GLU A 28 2.54 18.08 -24.65
N LEU A 29 1.80 18.66 -23.73
CA LEU A 29 1.00 17.90 -22.76
C LEU A 29 -0.09 17.06 -23.45
N GLU A 30 -0.75 17.59 -24.48
CA GLU A 30 -1.79 16.90 -25.24
C GLU A 30 -1.28 15.65 -25.98
N LYS A 31 0.04 15.52 -26.21
CA LYS A 31 0.63 14.28 -26.77
C LYS A 31 0.59 13.09 -25.80
N TYR A 32 0.62 13.36 -24.51
CA TYR A 32 0.71 12.33 -23.45
C TYR A 32 -0.56 12.19 -22.65
N PHE A 33 -1.38 13.24 -22.59
CA PHE A 33 -2.53 13.35 -21.70
C PHE A 33 -3.78 13.81 -22.45
N THR A 34 -4.94 13.35 -22.00
CA THR A 34 -6.21 13.99 -22.33
C THR A 34 -6.36 15.22 -21.44
N VAL A 35 -6.15 16.40 -22.00
CA VAL A 35 -6.15 17.67 -21.26
C VAL A 35 -7.55 18.27 -21.28
N HIS A 36 -8.15 18.39 -20.10
CA HIS A 36 -9.39 19.15 -19.89
C HIS A 36 -9.04 20.53 -19.34
N PHE A 37 -9.27 21.57 -20.14
CA PHE A 37 -9.03 22.95 -19.74
C PHE A 37 -10.25 23.48 -18.98
N VAL A 38 -10.05 23.86 -17.72
CA VAL A 38 -11.10 24.31 -16.80
C VAL A 38 -10.81 25.76 -16.39
N ASP A 39 -11.80 26.65 -16.52
CA ASP A 39 -11.69 27.99 -15.94
C ASP A 39 -11.73 27.90 -14.42
N TYR A 40 -10.90 28.68 -13.72
CA TYR A 40 -10.87 28.66 -12.24
C TYR A 40 -12.26 28.90 -11.61
N ARG A 41 -13.15 29.65 -12.30
CA ARG A 41 -14.54 29.91 -11.85
C ARG A 41 -15.43 28.63 -11.88
N GLU A 42 -15.01 27.64 -12.64
CA GLU A 42 -15.71 26.36 -12.77
C GLU A 42 -15.09 25.24 -11.92
N MET A 43 -14.03 25.56 -11.15
CA MET A 43 -13.29 24.61 -10.33
C MET A 43 -14.21 23.83 -9.34
N GLY A 44 -15.25 24.47 -8.83
CA GLY A 44 -16.22 23.84 -7.95
C GLY A 44 -17.06 22.71 -8.59
N LYS A 45 -16.98 22.50 -9.90
CA LYS A 45 -17.61 21.37 -10.62
C LYS A 45 -16.75 20.11 -10.60
N LEU A 46 -15.47 20.22 -10.27
CA LEU A 46 -14.54 19.13 -10.21
C LEU A 46 -14.77 18.31 -8.93
N THR A 47 -14.51 17.02 -9.03
CA THR A 47 -14.67 16.07 -7.93
C THR A 47 -13.31 15.75 -7.28
N PRO A 48 -13.29 15.20 -6.07
CA PRO A 48 -12.04 14.73 -5.46
C PRO A 48 -11.30 13.64 -6.26
N ASP A 49 -11.95 12.99 -7.23
CA ASP A 49 -11.34 11.96 -8.07
C ASP A 49 -10.69 12.51 -9.34
N ASP A 50 -10.83 13.82 -9.59
CA ASP A 50 -10.22 14.50 -10.71
C ASP A 50 -8.79 14.93 -10.38
N PHE A 51 -7.83 14.51 -11.20
CA PHE A 51 -6.44 14.94 -11.06
C PHE A 51 -6.27 16.33 -11.64
N CYS A 52 -6.02 17.30 -10.75
CA CYS A 52 -6.02 18.72 -11.07
C CYS A 52 -4.62 19.33 -10.99
N ILE A 53 -4.30 20.20 -11.95
CA ILE A 53 -3.09 21.02 -12.00
C ILE A 53 -3.54 22.49 -12.16
N LEU A 54 -3.08 23.37 -11.30
CA LEU A 54 -3.32 24.81 -11.39
C LEU A 54 -2.38 25.39 -12.44
N PHE A 55 -2.92 25.74 -13.60
CA PHE A 55 -2.16 26.41 -14.65
C PHE A 55 -2.13 27.91 -14.39
N ILE A 56 -0.99 28.39 -13.92
CA ILE A 56 -0.72 29.80 -13.70
C ILE A 56 -0.30 30.42 -15.03
N ALA A 57 -1.28 30.88 -15.79
CA ALA A 57 -1.04 31.34 -17.16
C ALA A 57 -0.42 32.75 -17.22
N THR A 58 -0.72 33.62 -16.24
CA THR A 58 -0.18 34.99 -16.22
C THR A 58 0.15 35.43 -14.79
N GLY A 59 0.99 36.44 -14.65
CA GLY A 59 1.11 37.20 -13.41
C GLY A 59 -0.18 38.00 -13.07
N GLY A 60 -0.27 38.50 -11.83
CA GLY A 60 -1.41 39.27 -11.36
C GLY A 60 -2.65 38.45 -10.98
N VAL A 61 -2.49 37.12 -10.84
CA VAL A 61 -3.56 36.16 -10.47
C VAL A 61 -3.50 35.74 -9.00
N GLU A 62 -2.51 36.18 -8.25
CA GLU A 62 -2.22 35.76 -6.88
C GLU A 62 -3.42 35.98 -5.96
N ARG A 63 -4.06 37.18 -6.02
CA ARG A 63 -5.28 37.45 -5.26
C ARG A 63 -6.45 36.56 -5.64
N THR A 64 -6.58 36.24 -6.93
CA THR A 64 -7.62 35.34 -7.40
C THR A 64 -7.44 33.91 -6.83
N VAL A 65 -6.20 33.41 -6.77
CA VAL A 65 -5.89 32.11 -6.14
C VAL A 65 -6.24 32.15 -4.63
N ILE A 66 -5.87 33.24 -3.94
CA ILE A 66 -6.21 33.43 -2.52
C ILE A 66 -7.73 33.40 -2.27
N GLN A 67 -8.51 34.06 -3.12
CA GLN A 67 -9.98 34.08 -3.00
C GLN A 67 -10.62 32.70 -3.13
N HIS A 68 -9.95 31.76 -3.82
CA HIS A 68 -10.44 30.40 -4.05
C HIS A 68 -9.71 29.34 -3.21
N PHE A 69 -8.96 29.76 -2.17
CA PHE A 69 -8.09 28.87 -1.38
C PHE A 69 -8.76 27.60 -0.88
N GLU A 70 -10.01 27.68 -0.40
CA GLU A 70 -10.74 26.51 0.12
C GLU A 70 -11.13 25.48 -0.96
N GLN A 71 -11.15 25.90 -2.22
CA GLN A 71 -11.50 25.05 -3.36
C GLN A 71 -10.27 24.46 -4.06
N LEU A 72 -9.05 24.91 -3.70
CA LEU A 72 -7.83 24.43 -4.35
C LEU A 72 -7.60 22.94 -4.06
N PRO A 73 -7.13 22.16 -5.06
CA PRO A 73 -6.72 20.78 -4.85
C PRO A 73 -5.55 20.73 -3.84
N ARG A 74 -5.54 19.66 -3.03
CA ARG A 74 -4.53 19.47 -1.97
C ARG A 74 -3.82 18.13 -2.17
N PRO A 75 -2.49 18.09 -2.38
CA PRO A 75 -1.56 19.23 -2.54
C PRO A 75 -1.82 20.02 -3.84
N ALA A 76 -1.38 21.28 -3.87
CA ALA A 76 -1.49 22.12 -5.06
C ALA A 76 -0.32 21.87 -6.01
N ILE A 77 -0.61 21.49 -7.24
CA ILE A 77 0.37 21.37 -8.32
C ILE A 77 0.23 22.60 -9.21
N LEU A 78 1.27 23.42 -9.28
CA LEU A 78 1.29 24.66 -10.05
C LEU A 78 2.08 24.45 -11.33
N LEU A 79 1.47 24.66 -12.49
CA LEU A 79 2.14 24.62 -13.79
C LEU A 79 2.39 26.06 -14.25
N ALA A 80 3.64 26.41 -14.54
CA ALA A 80 4.04 27.70 -15.07
C ALA A 80 5.14 27.54 -16.14
N ASP A 81 4.93 28.05 -17.32
CA ASP A 81 5.90 27.97 -18.44
C ASP A 81 6.87 29.17 -18.51
N GLY A 82 6.70 30.16 -17.62
CA GLY A 82 7.52 31.38 -17.58
C GLY A 82 7.01 32.51 -18.46
N MET A 83 6.07 32.24 -19.36
CA MET A 83 5.46 33.28 -20.18
C MET A 83 4.56 34.16 -19.32
N GLN A 84 4.36 35.43 -19.72
CA GLN A 84 3.44 36.38 -19.09
C GLN A 84 3.62 36.52 -17.56
N ASN A 85 4.87 36.39 -17.05
CA ASN A 85 5.20 36.39 -15.61
C ASN A 85 4.58 35.24 -14.79
N SER A 86 4.19 34.15 -15.44
CA SER A 86 3.54 33.00 -14.82
C SER A 86 4.39 32.37 -13.70
N LEU A 87 5.71 32.24 -13.92
CA LEU A 87 6.60 31.64 -12.91
C LEU A 87 6.74 32.53 -11.67
N ALA A 88 6.85 33.84 -11.83
CA ALA A 88 6.91 34.77 -10.71
C ALA A 88 5.66 34.67 -9.85
N ALA A 89 4.48 34.63 -10.47
CA ALA A 89 3.21 34.42 -9.76
C ALA A 89 3.15 33.04 -9.07
N ALA A 90 3.59 31.97 -9.73
CA ALA A 90 3.61 30.62 -9.15
C ALA A 90 4.51 30.56 -7.90
N LEU A 91 5.66 31.22 -7.92
CA LEU A 91 6.58 31.30 -6.76
C LEU A 91 5.92 32.00 -5.57
N GLU A 92 5.27 33.14 -5.79
CA GLU A 92 4.56 33.89 -4.75
C GLU A 92 3.38 33.08 -4.19
N ILE A 93 2.59 32.46 -5.05
CA ILE A 93 1.47 31.59 -4.66
C ILE A 93 1.99 30.40 -3.83
N SER A 94 3.04 29.71 -4.27
CA SER A 94 3.61 28.58 -3.54
C SER A 94 4.11 28.97 -2.15
N ALA A 95 4.80 30.12 -2.03
CA ALA A 95 5.25 30.66 -0.76
C ALA A 95 4.07 30.97 0.18
N TRP A 96 3.00 31.56 -0.35
CA TRP A 96 1.79 31.88 0.41
C TRP A 96 1.06 30.62 0.89
N LEU A 97 0.92 29.60 0.02
CA LEU A 97 0.32 28.31 0.37
C LEU A 97 1.11 27.60 1.48
N ARG A 98 2.43 27.56 1.36
CA ARG A 98 3.33 26.97 2.37
C ARG A 98 3.17 27.64 3.74
N ALA A 99 3.07 28.97 3.79
CA ALA A 99 2.86 29.72 5.04
C ALA A 99 1.53 29.35 5.73
N ARG A 100 0.60 28.69 5.01
CA ARG A 100 -0.70 28.19 5.52
C ARG A 100 -0.76 26.68 5.70
N GLY A 101 0.41 26.03 5.67
CA GLY A 101 0.51 24.57 5.85
C GLY A 101 0.06 23.75 4.63
N MET A 102 -0.23 24.39 3.49
CA MET A 102 -0.60 23.68 2.27
C MET A 102 0.64 23.34 1.46
N LYS A 103 0.85 22.07 1.21
CA LYS A 103 1.93 21.60 0.32
C LYS A 103 1.64 22.02 -1.11
N SER A 104 2.67 22.48 -1.81
CA SER A 104 2.60 22.78 -3.23
C SER A 104 3.89 22.43 -3.94
N GLU A 105 3.79 22.16 -5.25
CA GLU A 105 4.90 21.87 -6.14
C GLU A 105 4.73 22.67 -7.42
N ILE A 106 5.82 23.28 -7.93
CA ILE A 106 5.81 24.02 -9.19
C ILE A 106 6.44 23.18 -10.28
N LEU A 107 5.67 22.94 -11.33
CA LEU A 107 6.12 22.33 -12.57
C LEU A 107 6.60 23.43 -13.52
N HIS A 108 7.92 23.47 -13.76
CA HIS A 108 8.57 24.43 -14.64
C HIS A 108 9.87 23.83 -15.20
N GLY A 109 10.29 24.25 -16.37
CA GLY A 109 11.54 23.84 -17.01
C GLY A 109 11.33 23.00 -18.26
N GLU A 110 12.18 21.97 -18.45
CA GLU A 110 12.13 21.11 -19.63
C GLU A 110 10.82 20.32 -19.72
N LEU A 111 10.14 20.39 -20.87
CA LEU A 111 8.84 19.76 -21.09
C LEU A 111 8.85 18.26 -20.79
N SER A 112 9.91 17.55 -21.23
CA SER A 112 10.03 16.11 -20.99
C SER A 112 10.10 15.75 -19.50
N GLU A 113 10.76 16.58 -18.69
CA GLU A 113 10.86 16.38 -17.24
C GLU A 113 9.54 16.70 -16.54
N MET A 114 8.84 17.74 -16.97
CA MET A 114 7.50 18.05 -16.46
C MET A 114 6.51 16.92 -16.75
N VAL A 115 6.53 16.36 -17.96
CA VAL A 115 5.68 15.21 -18.34
C VAL A 115 5.97 14.00 -17.44
N LYS A 116 7.25 13.64 -17.24
CA LYS A 116 7.63 12.56 -16.30
C LYS A 116 7.12 12.85 -14.89
N ARG A 117 7.27 14.08 -14.43
CA ARG A 117 6.81 14.48 -13.10
C ARG A 117 5.30 14.39 -12.96
N ILE A 118 4.53 14.79 -13.96
CA ILE A 118 3.06 14.66 -13.98
C ILE A 118 2.64 13.18 -13.86
N PHE A 119 3.31 12.25 -14.55
CA PHE A 119 3.04 10.81 -14.40
C PHE A 119 3.23 10.34 -12.96
N VAL A 120 4.30 10.77 -12.31
CA VAL A 120 4.57 10.42 -10.92
C VAL A 120 3.51 10.99 -9.97
N LEU A 121 3.18 12.27 -10.12
CA LEU A 121 2.17 12.94 -9.29
C LEU A 121 0.78 12.32 -9.47
N HIS A 122 0.41 11.99 -10.70
CA HIS A 122 -0.85 11.29 -10.97
C HIS A 122 -0.87 9.89 -10.35
N ARG A 123 0.21 9.12 -10.45
CA ARG A 123 0.33 7.80 -9.80
C ARG A 123 0.13 7.92 -8.29
N ASN A 124 0.79 8.89 -7.65
CA ASN A 124 0.67 9.12 -6.22
C ASN A 124 -0.75 9.55 -5.83
N PHE A 125 -1.37 10.42 -6.64
CA PHE A 125 -2.77 10.79 -6.48
C PHE A 125 -3.69 9.57 -6.55
N LYS A 126 -3.54 8.71 -7.57
CA LYS A 126 -4.34 7.48 -7.69
C LYS A 126 -4.13 6.52 -6.53
N ALA A 127 -2.89 6.37 -6.05
CA ALA A 127 -2.60 5.54 -4.89
C ALA A 127 -3.31 6.07 -3.63
N GLN A 128 -3.29 7.39 -3.40
CA GLN A 128 -4.00 8.02 -2.29
C GLN A 128 -5.52 7.82 -2.42
N ARG A 129 -6.09 7.99 -3.61
CA ARG A 129 -7.53 7.75 -3.85
C ARG A 129 -7.90 6.29 -3.67
N ASN A 130 -7.02 5.36 -4.04
CA ASN A 130 -7.22 3.93 -3.83
C ASN A 130 -7.21 3.52 -2.35
N LEU A 131 -6.58 4.30 -1.47
CA LEU A 131 -6.62 4.07 -0.03
C LEU A 131 -7.87 4.68 0.63
N PHE A 132 -8.35 5.80 0.08
CA PHE A 132 -9.45 6.55 0.69
C PHE A 132 -10.73 5.71 0.76
N GLY A 133 -11.35 5.64 1.94
CA GLY A 133 -12.56 4.87 2.21
C GLY A 133 -12.35 3.35 2.30
N LYS A 134 -11.09 2.86 2.22
CA LYS A 134 -10.82 1.43 2.39
C LYS A 134 -11.00 1.01 3.84
N LYS A 135 -11.68 -0.13 4.03
CA LYS A 135 -11.93 -0.73 5.34
C LYS A 135 -10.90 -1.81 5.63
N ILE A 136 -10.31 -1.74 6.83
CA ILE A 136 -9.36 -2.72 7.35
C ILE A 136 -10.02 -3.41 8.55
N GLY A 137 -10.37 -4.69 8.41
CA GLY A 137 -10.95 -5.49 9.49
C GLY A 137 -9.88 -5.91 10.49
N VAL A 138 -10.16 -5.74 11.78
CA VAL A 138 -9.34 -6.28 12.88
C VAL A 138 -10.10 -7.46 13.48
N ILE A 139 -9.80 -8.66 13.00
CA ILE A 139 -10.51 -9.88 13.40
C ILE A 139 -9.88 -10.43 14.67
N GLY A 140 -10.59 -10.26 15.78
CA GLY A 140 -10.09 -10.48 17.14
C GLY A 140 -9.37 -9.24 17.68
N THR A 141 -8.33 -9.45 18.46
CA THR A 141 -7.51 -8.37 19.03
C THR A 141 -6.06 -8.57 18.59
N PRO A 142 -5.26 -7.50 18.47
CA PRO A 142 -3.83 -7.63 18.29
C PRO A 142 -3.20 -8.60 19.27
N SER A 143 -2.21 -9.36 18.84
CA SER A 143 -1.45 -10.24 19.71
C SER A 143 -0.70 -9.43 20.78
N ASN A 144 -0.67 -9.92 22.01
CA ASN A 144 -0.12 -9.18 23.14
C ASN A 144 1.41 -8.93 23.09
N TRP A 145 2.12 -9.63 22.21
CA TRP A 145 3.54 -9.39 21.95
C TRP A 145 3.81 -8.29 20.94
N LEU A 146 2.78 -7.83 20.19
CA LEU A 146 2.89 -6.73 19.23
C LEU A 146 2.78 -5.36 19.93
N ILE A 147 3.66 -5.11 20.89
CA ILE A 147 3.60 -3.94 21.78
C ILE A 147 3.92 -2.61 21.09
N ALA A 148 4.53 -2.65 19.89
CA ALA A 148 4.88 -1.47 19.10
C ALA A 148 4.00 -1.27 17.86
N SER A 149 3.09 -2.22 17.55
CA SER A 149 2.33 -2.23 16.29
C SER A 149 0.91 -1.64 16.43
N GLY A 150 0.65 -0.90 17.49
CA GLY A 150 -0.61 -0.19 17.70
C GLY A 150 -0.81 0.94 16.68
N VAL A 151 -2.08 1.23 16.36
CA VAL A 151 -2.50 2.33 15.46
C VAL A 151 -3.67 3.06 16.10
N ASP A 152 -3.61 4.38 16.10
CA ASP A 152 -4.77 5.22 16.41
C ASP A 152 -5.70 5.26 15.19
N TYR A 153 -6.90 4.67 15.31
CA TYR A 153 -7.87 4.54 14.21
C TYR A 153 -8.33 5.91 13.67
N LEU A 154 -8.48 6.88 14.55
CA LEU A 154 -8.93 8.22 14.15
C LEU A 154 -7.83 8.94 13.36
N LEU A 155 -6.61 8.91 13.86
CA LEU A 155 -5.47 9.53 13.18
C LEU A 155 -5.14 8.83 11.85
N ALA A 156 -5.24 7.50 11.79
CA ALA A 156 -5.09 6.76 10.53
C ALA A 156 -6.17 7.16 9.50
N LYS A 157 -7.43 7.32 9.94
CA LYS A 157 -8.53 7.79 9.07
C LYS A 157 -8.29 9.22 8.59
N GLN A 158 -7.88 10.13 9.46
CA GLN A 158 -7.59 11.51 9.09
C GLN A 158 -6.43 11.63 8.10
N ARG A 159 -5.38 10.83 8.29
CA ARG A 159 -4.17 10.88 7.49
C ARG A 159 -4.29 10.16 6.15
N TRP A 160 -4.82 8.96 6.17
CA TRP A 160 -4.81 8.03 5.04
C TRP A 160 -6.18 7.80 4.40
N GLY A 161 -7.26 8.20 5.10
CA GLY A 161 -8.63 7.91 4.70
C GLY A 161 -9.04 6.45 4.89
N VAL A 162 -8.21 5.61 5.52
CA VAL A 162 -8.53 4.20 5.82
C VAL A 162 -9.34 4.08 7.11
N GLU A 163 -10.19 3.09 7.20
CA GLU A 163 -11.05 2.86 8.36
C GLU A 163 -10.79 1.49 8.96
N TYR A 164 -10.31 1.44 10.21
CA TYR A 164 -10.17 0.20 10.97
C TYR A 164 -11.49 -0.16 11.62
N ILE A 165 -11.88 -1.44 11.54
CA ILE A 165 -13.14 -1.97 12.06
C ILE A 165 -12.85 -3.22 12.88
N ASP A 166 -13.18 -3.18 14.18
CA ASP A 166 -13.05 -4.34 15.04
C ASP A 166 -14.14 -5.38 14.75
N ILE A 167 -13.73 -6.63 14.58
CA ILE A 167 -14.59 -7.77 14.28
C ILE A 167 -14.37 -8.85 15.33
N PRO A 168 -15.39 -9.23 16.11
CA PRO A 168 -15.24 -10.24 17.16
C PRO A 168 -14.97 -11.63 16.56
N LEU A 169 -14.12 -12.42 17.22
CA LEU A 169 -13.82 -13.80 16.82
C LEU A 169 -15.05 -14.70 16.85
N ASP A 170 -16.03 -14.42 17.69
CA ASP A 170 -17.29 -15.19 17.74
C ASP A 170 -18.00 -15.21 16.40
N ARG A 171 -17.90 -14.14 15.61
CA ARG A 171 -18.46 -14.12 14.26
C ARG A 171 -17.73 -15.10 13.33
N VAL A 172 -16.41 -15.23 13.48
CA VAL A 172 -15.61 -16.24 12.74
C VAL A 172 -16.04 -17.64 13.15
N TYR A 173 -16.19 -17.90 14.45
CA TYR A 173 -16.60 -19.21 14.97
C TYR A 173 -17.99 -19.62 14.48
N ASN A 174 -18.93 -18.68 14.47
CA ASN A 174 -20.28 -18.94 13.97
C ASN A 174 -20.25 -19.36 12.50
N TYR A 175 -19.60 -18.60 11.63
CA TYR A 175 -19.51 -18.93 10.21
C TYR A 175 -18.67 -20.18 9.95
N TYR A 176 -17.60 -20.40 10.71
CA TYR A 176 -16.80 -21.63 10.63
C TYR A 176 -17.64 -22.89 10.92
N ASN A 177 -18.56 -22.82 11.89
CA ASN A 177 -19.42 -23.95 12.25
C ASN A 177 -20.56 -24.17 11.26
N GLU A 178 -20.95 -23.17 10.49
CA GLU A 178 -21.95 -23.27 9.42
C GLU A 178 -21.38 -23.97 8.16
N VAL A 179 -20.10 -23.82 7.87
CA VAL A 179 -19.47 -24.44 6.69
C VAL A 179 -19.20 -25.93 6.94
N THR A 180 -19.67 -26.79 6.07
CA THR A 180 -19.49 -28.24 6.14
C THR A 180 -18.24 -28.70 5.39
N ASP A 181 -17.75 -29.89 5.71
CA ASP A 181 -16.60 -30.51 5.02
C ASP A 181 -16.91 -30.81 3.55
N ASP A 182 -18.15 -31.19 3.24
CA ASP A 182 -18.58 -31.48 1.86
C ASP A 182 -18.51 -30.21 0.97
N GLU A 183 -18.83 -29.05 1.52
CA GLU A 183 -18.79 -27.77 0.78
C GLU A 183 -17.35 -27.35 0.38
N VAL A 184 -16.33 -27.83 1.07
CA VAL A 184 -14.93 -27.45 0.84
C VAL A 184 -14.05 -28.56 0.28
N GLY A 185 -14.61 -29.77 0.13
CA GLY A 185 -13.86 -30.96 -0.30
C GLY A 185 -13.18 -30.78 -1.67
N GLU A 186 -13.89 -30.24 -2.66
CA GLU A 186 -13.34 -29.99 -3.99
C GLU A 186 -12.21 -28.95 -3.98
N GLU A 187 -12.33 -27.88 -3.18
CA GLU A 187 -11.29 -26.87 -3.05
C GLU A 187 -10.03 -27.41 -2.37
N CYS A 188 -10.21 -28.28 -1.38
CA CYS A 188 -9.10 -28.98 -0.73
C CYS A 188 -8.36 -29.90 -1.71
N ALA A 189 -9.09 -30.69 -2.52
CA ALA A 189 -8.52 -31.54 -3.54
C ALA A 189 -7.76 -30.75 -4.62
N ALA A 190 -8.35 -29.64 -5.07
CA ALA A 190 -7.71 -28.73 -6.03
C ALA A 190 -6.43 -28.10 -5.48
N LEU A 191 -6.44 -27.66 -4.20
CA LEU A 191 -5.25 -27.11 -3.55
C LEU A 191 -4.15 -28.19 -3.41
N ALA A 192 -4.50 -29.39 -2.96
CA ALA A 192 -3.56 -30.49 -2.82
C ALA A 192 -2.92 -30.89 -4.17
N THR A 193 -3.69 -30.86 -5.26
CA THR A 193 -3.21 -31.16 -6.61
C THR A 193 -2.24 -30.08 -7.12
N ARG A 194 -2.43 -28.82 -6.76
CA ARG A 194 -1.55 -27.72 -7.14
C ARG A 194 -0.26 -27.66 -6.32
N ALA A 195 -0.28 -28.19 -5.11
CA ALA A 195 0.88 -28.20 -4.23
C ALA A 195 1.96 -29.15 -4.76
N LEU A 196 3.24 -28.78 -4.65
CA LEU A 196 4.38 -29.64 -4.92
C LEU A 196 4.36 -30.88 -4.02
N ALA A 197 3.93 -30.73 -2.78
CA ALA A 197 3.73 -31.77 -1.79
C ALA A 197 2.83 -31.30 -0.64
N CYS A 198 2.21 -32.28 0.05
CA CYS A 198 1.59 -32.08 1.35
C CYS A 198 2.44 -32.83 2.39
N ARG A 199 2.97 -32.11 3.38
CA ARG A 199 3.85 -32.67 4.42
C ARG A 199 3.29 -32.33 5.80
N GLU A 200 3.32 -33.29 6.70
CA GLU A 200 2.83 -33.23 8.10
C GLU A 200 1.32 -32.93 8.24
N ALA A 201 0.73 -32.16 7.31
CA ALA A 201 -0.69 -31.81 7.34
C ALA A 201 -1.55 -32.97 6.86
N THR A 202 -2.64 -33.25 7.56
CA THR A 202 -3.62 -34.28 7.22
C THR A 202 -4.73 -33.73 6.32
N PRO A 203 -5.52 -34.59 5.63
CA PRO A 203 -6.72 -34.14 4.93
C PRO A 203 -7.73 -33.42 5.84
N GLU A 204 -7.84 -33.85 7.09
CA GLU A 204 -8.70 -33.20 8.10
C GLU A 204 -8.21 -31.77 8.43
N ASP A 205 -6.89 -31.57 8.56
CA ASP A 205 -6.34 -30.22 8.74
C ASP A 205 -6.67 -29.31 7.56
N MET A 206 -6.65 -29.86 6.33
CA MET A 206 -6.98 -29.12 5.12
C MET A 206 -8.45 -28.70 5.11
N LEU A 207 -9.38 -29.60 5.45
CA LEU A 207 -10.80 -29.31 5.54
C LEU A 207 -11.06 -28.20 6.57
N LYS A 208 -10.49 -28.32 7.77
CA LYS A 208 -10.62 -27.29 8.81
C LYS A 208 -10.08 -25.92 8.36
N ALA A 209 -8.93 -25.90 7.71
CA ALA A 209 -8.34 -24.65 7.24
C ALA A 209 -9.16 -24.02 6.10
N MET A 210 -9.74 -24.82 5.21
CA MET A 210 -10.59 -24.34 4.11
C MET A 210 -11.94 -23.82 4.63
N ARG A 211 -12.53 -24.47 5.63
CA ARG A 211 -13.74 -23.95 6.31
C ARG A 211 -13.47 -22.58 6.94
N LEU A 212 -12.30 -22.43 7.59
CA LEU A 212 -11.89 -21.13 8.16
C LEU A 212 -11.70 -20.07 7.08
N TYR A 213 -11.10 -20.42 5.94
CA TYR A 213 -11.00 -19.49 4.81
C TYR A 213 -12.40 -19.02 4.33
N ARG A 214 -13.36 -19.95 4.16
CA ARG A 214 -14.73 -19.61 3.75
C ARG A 214 -15.42 -18.67 4.75
N ALA A 215 -15.25 -18.93 6.05
CA ALA A 215 -15.80 -18.11 7.11
C ALA A 215 -15.25 -16.67 7.08
N ILE A 216 -13.93 -16.52 6.96
CA ILE A 216 -13.29 -15.20 6.92
C ILE A 216 -13.61 -14.49 5.61
N ARG A 217 -13.65 -15.21 4.48
CA ARG A 217 -14.05 -14.66 3.17
C ARG A 217 -15.44 -14.06 3.21
N ARG A 218 -16.38 -14.75 3.83
CA ARG A 218 -17.77 -14.27 4.01
C ARG A 218 -17.79 -12.98 4.83
N ILE A 219 -17.07 -12.90 5.95
CA ILE A 219 -16.96 -11.68 6.74
C ILE A 219 -16.40 -10.53 5.90
N ALA A 220 -15.32 -10.79 5.16
CA ALA A 220 -14.70 -9.76 4.32
C ALA A 220 -15.65 -9.22 3.25
N GLN A 221 -16.47 -10.08 2.65
CA GLN A 221 -17.47 -9.71 1.66
C GLN A 221 -18.65 -8.90 2.27
N GLU A 222 -19.21 -9.38 3.37
CA GLU A 222 -20.35 -8.73 4.04
C GLU A 222 -20.00 -7.33 4.54
N ASP A 223 -18.79 -7.14 5.09
CA ASP A 223 -18.35 -5.85 5.64
C ASP A 223 -17.68 -4.96 4.58
N GLY A 224 -17.44 -5.47 3.37
CA GLY A 224 -16.77 -4.76 2.29
C GLY A 224 -15.31 -4.45 2.63
N LEU A 225 -14.61 -5.40 3.26
CA LEU A 225 -13.22 -5.22 3.66
C LEU A 225 -12.29 -5.24 2.45
N SER A 226 -11.40 -4.27 2.39
CA SER A 226 -10.29 -4.24 1.41
C SER A 226 -9.04 -4.92 1.97
N ALA A 227 -8.93 -4.95 3.30
CA ALA A 227 -7.87 -5.60 4.02
C ALA A 227 -8.37 -6.08 5.39
N PHE A 228 -7.65 -7.01 6.01
CA PHE A 228 -7.88 -7.38 7.40
C PHE A 228 -6.61 -7.94 8.03
N THR A 229 -6.56 -7.93 9.36
CA THR A 229 -5.58 -8.66 10.13
C THR A 229 -6.29 -9.61 11.09
N LEU A 230 -5.69 -10.79 11.35
CA LEU A 230 -6.33 -11.88 12.07
C LEU A 230 -5.53 -12.27 13.31
N SER A 231 -6.21 -12.37 14.45
CA SER A 231 -5.66 -12.91 15.70
C SER A 231 -5.51 -14.44 15.63
N CYS A 232 -4.52 -14.91 14.87
CA CYS A 232 -4.38 -16.32 14.47
C CYS A 232 -4.28 -17.30 15.63
N PHE A 233 -3.49 -17.01 16.66
CA PHE A 233 -3.24 -17.92 17.77
C PHE A 233 -4.47 -18.18 18.64
N ARG A 234 -5.40 -17.22 18.71
CA ARG A 234 -6.64 -17.40 19.48
C ARG A 234 -7.61 -18.38 18.80
N LEU A 235 -7.53 -18.55 17.48
CA LEU A 235 -8.37 -19.49 16.73
C LEU A 235 -8.02 -20.94 17.02
N ILE A 236 -6.73 -21.26 17.24
CA ILE A 236 -6.22 -22.62 17.34
C ILE A 236 -6.95 -23.42 18.42
N ASN A 237 -7.23 -22.82 19.56
CA ASN A 237 -7.88 -23.50 20.69
C ASN A 237 -9.34 -23.88 20.40
N THR A 238 -10.04 -23.11 19.57
CA THR A 238 -11.46 -23.31 19.25
C THR A 238 -11.67 -24.11 17.97
N THR A 239 -10.88 -23.82 16.94
CA THR A 239 -11.06 -24.42 15.60
C THR A 239 -10.11 -25.56 15.31
N SER A 240 -9.10 -25.78 16.17
CA SER A 240 -7.99 -26.72 15.97
C SER A 240 -7.24 -26.53 14.65
N THR A 241 -7.33 -25.34 14.04
CA THR A 241 -6.61 -24.98 12.83
C THR A 241 -6.01 -23.57 12.93
N THR A 242 -5.23 -23.16 11.95
CA THR A 242 -4.57 -21.85 11.88
C THR A 242 -5.11 -21.02 10.71
N GLY A 243 -4.95 -19.69 10.80
CA GLY A 243 -5.40 -18.77 9.75
C GLY A 243 -4.52 -18.72 8.51
N CYS A 244 -3.35 -19.36 8.51
CA CYS A 244 -2.32 -19.13 7.48
C CYS A 244 -2.78 -19.42 6.06
N LEU A 245 -3.55 -20.52 5.83
CA LEU A 245 -4.13 -20.83 4.53
C LEU A 245 -5.15 -19.76 4.11
N ALA A 246 -6.03 -19.36 5.03
CA ALA A 246 -7.03 -18.33 4.74
C ALA A 246 -6.38 -17.01 4.34
N LEU A 247 -5.32 -16.59 5.05
CA LEU A 247 -4.55 -15.38 4.72
C LEU A 247 -3.89 -15.49 3.34
N ALA A 248 -3.31 -16.65 3.02
CA ALA A 248 -2.69 -16.90 1.72
C ALA A 248 -3.69 -16.78 0.57
N LEU A 249 -4.85 -17.47 0.66
CA LEU A 249 -5.86 -17.49 -0.39
C LEU A 249 -6.55 -16.13 -0.56
N LEU A 250 -6.83 -15.41 0.54
CA LEU A 250 -7.47 -14.09 0.46
C LEU A 250 -6.54 -13.02 -0.12
N ASN A 251 -5.23 -13.09 0.15
CA ASN A 251 -4.25 -12.25 -0.54
C ASN A 251 -4.27 -12.50 -2.06
N ASP A 252 -4.43 -13.74 -2.50
CA ASP A 252 -4.54 -14.11 -3.92
C ASP A 252 -5.84 -13.57 -4.56
N GLU A 253 -6.94 -13.51 -3.80
CA GLU A 253 -8.20 -12.90 -4.24
C GLU A 253 -8.17 -11.37 -4.24
N GLY A 254 -7.10 -10.77 -3.74
CA GLY A 254 -6.93 -9.33 -3.70
C GLY A 254 -7.45 -8.66 -2.43
N ILE A 255 -7.96 -9.42 -1.46
CA ILE A 255 -8.27 -8.96 -0.11
C ILE A 255 -7.00 -9.07 0.72
N ILE A 256 -6.39 -7.93 1.04
CA ILE A 256 -5.13 -7.90 1.75
C ILE A 256 -5.27 -8.50 3.15
N ALA A 257 -4.45 -9.50 3.46
CA ALA A 257 -4.55 -10.26 4.70
C ALA A 257 -3.23 -10.26 5.48
N GLY A 258 -3.27 -9.70 6.69
CA GLY A 258 -2.18 -9.69 7.66
C GLY A 258 -2.39 -10.70 8.79
N CYS A 259 -1.32 -11.09 9.47
CA CYS A 259 -1.33 -12.05 10.56
C CYS A 259 -1.19 -11.38 11.93
N GLU A 260 -1.49 -12.14 13.00
CA GLU A 260 -1.24 -11.80 14.41
C GLU A 260 -1.97 -10.56 14.94
N GLY A 261 -2.90 -9.98 14.17
CA GLY A 261 -3.54 -8.72 14.54
C GLY A 261 -2.61 -7.50 14.35
N ASP A 262 -1.54 -7.61 13.55
CA ASP A 262 -0.62 -6.50 13.28
C ASP A 262 -1.27 -5.42 12.41
N LEU A 263 -1.64 -4.30 13.06
CA LEU A 263 -2.34 -3.18 12.44
C LEU A 263 -1.45 -2.40 11.46
N GLN A 264 -0.17 -2.22 11.80
CA GLN A 264 0.78 -1.49 10.96
C GLN A 264 1.17 -2.30 9.73
N SER A 265 1.34 -3.62 9.87
CA SER A 265 1.74 -4.48 8.75
C SER A 265 0.61 -4.67 7.74
N VAL A 266 -0.65 -4.80 8.18
CA VAL A 266 -1.78 -4.87 7.23
C VAL A 266 -1.96 -3.56 6.47
N PHE A 267 -1.75 -2.41 7.13
CA PHE A 267 -1.72 -1.11 6.43
C PHE A 267 -0.56 -1.05 5.43
N THR A 268 0.64 -1.48 5.84
CA THR A 268 1.81 -1.49 4.95
C THR A 268 1.55 -2.31 3.69
N LEU A 269 0.94 -3.50 3.82
CA LEU A 269 0.52 -4.33 2.68
C LEU A 269 -0.48 -3.61 1.78
N LEU A 270 -1.53 -3.02 2.36
CA LEU A 270 -2.58 -2.31 1.61
C LEU A 270 -2.01 -1.09 0.87
N MET A 271 -1.20 -0.29 1.54
CA MET A 271 -0.55 0.88 0.97
C MET A 271 0.44 0.48 -0.15
N ALA A 272 1.27 -0.53 0.08
CA ALA A 272 2.20 -1.02 -0.93
C ALA A 272 1.47 -1.46 -2.20
N LYS A 273 0.34 -2.20 -2.05
CA LYS A 273 -0.50 -2.60 -3.18
C LYS A 273 -1.12 -1.40 -3.90
N ALA A 274 -1.61 -0.40 -3.16
CA ALA A 274 -2.19 0.80 -3.75
C ALA A 274 -1.18 1.59 -4.59
N VAL A 275 0.10 1.62 -4.18
CA VAL A 275 1.18 2.35 -4.86
C VAL A 275 1.79 1.55 -6.01
N THR A 276 2.05 0.24 -5.81
CA THR A 276 2.83 -0.59 -6.74
C THR A 276 1.98 -1.53 -7.60
N GLY A 277 0.74 -1.81 -7.17
CA GLY A 277 -0.09 -2.86 -7.76
C GLY A 277 0.27 -4.28 -7.27
N CYS A 278 1.39 -4.45 -6.55
CA CYS A 278 1.89 -5.75 -6.13
C CYS A 278 1.44 -6.09 -4.71
N THR A 279 1.06 -7.35 -4.47
CA THR A 279 0.85 -7.88 -3.13
C THR A 279 2.19 -8.24 -2.52
N GLY A 280 2.42 -7.87 -1.26
CA GLY A 280 3.67 -8.15 -0.55
C GLY A 280 3.60 -9.42 0.30
N PHE A 281 4.76 -9.94 0.67
CA PHE A 281 4.94 -11.01 1.65
C PHE A 281 5.25 -10.41 3.02
N MET A 282 4.33 -10.56 3.98
CA MET A 282 4.54 -10.18 5.38
C MET A 282 5.43 -11.22 6.05
N ALA A 283 6.57 -10.82 6.62
CA ALA A 283 7.52 -11.74 7.20
C ALA A 283 8.29 -11.15 8.39
N ASN A 284 8.74 -12.06 9.28
CA ASN A 284 9.63 -11.76 10.39
C ASN A 284 11.09 -11.79 9.91
N PRO A 285 11.93 -10.79 10.23
CA PRO A 285 13.38 -10.94 10.21
C PRO A 285 13.80 -11.98 11.24
N SER A 286 14.13 -13.18 10.78
CA SER A 286 14.44 -14.33 11.65
C SER A 286 15.95 -14.52 11.86
N MET A 287 16.77 -14.05 10.93
CA MET A 287 18.23 -13.99 11.07
C MET A 287 18.78 -12.74 10.39
N ILE A 288 19.84 -12.16 10.95
CA ILE A 288 20.52 -10.98 10.41
C ILE A 288 22.01 -11.26 10.35
N ASN A 289 22.61 -11.05 9.18
CA ASN A 289 24.04 -10.98 9.00
C ASN A 289 24.44 -9.55 8.61
N ALA A 290 24.82 -8.75 9.59
CA ALA A 290 25.20 -7.35 9.37
C ALA A 290 26.47 -7.18 8.54
N HIS A 291 27.32 -8.19 8.45
CA HIS A 291 28.55 -8.13 7.67
C HIS A 291 28.28 -8.24 6.17
N SER A 292 27.34 -9.09 5.77
CA SER A 292 26.95 -9.29 4.37
C SER A 292 25.68 -8.52 3.96
N ASN A 293 25.08 -7.77 4.88
CA ASN A 293 23.77 -7.11 4.73
C ASN A 293 22.66 -8.09 4.36
N GLU A 294 22.67 -9.30 4.90
CA GLU A 294 21.71 -10.34 4.60
C GLU A 294 20.73 -10.56 5.75
N LEU A 295 19.48 -10.84 5.38
CA LEU A 295 18.40 -11.22 6.27
C LEU A 295 17.83 -12.56 5.83
N VAL A 296 17.39 -13.38 6.79
CA VAL A 296 16.41 -14.43 6.52
C VAL A 296 15.07 -13.92 7.02
N LEU A 297 14.12 -13.83 6.10
CA LEU A 297 12.74 -13.46 6.35
C LEU A 297 11.89 -14.72 6.35
N ALA A 298 11.02 -14.90 7.35
CA ALA A 298 10.21 -16.10 7.47
C ALA A 298 8.77 -15.79 7.91
N HIS A 299 7.79 -16.45 7.30
CA HIS A 299 6.38 -16.49 7.73
C HIS A 299 5.63 -17.68 7.11
N CYS A 300 4.34 -17.88 7.51
CA CYS A 300 3.52 -19.01 7.03
C CYS A 300 2.37 -18.57 6.10
N THR A 301 2.28 -17.30 5.68
CA THR A 301 1.07 -16.69 5.11
C THR A 301 1.27 -16.09 3.71
N ILE A 302 2.26 -16.55 2.95
CA ILE A 302 2.51 -16.08 1.58
C ILE A 302 1.32 -16.39 0.68
N GLY A 303 0.89 -15.44 -0.14
CA GLY A 303 -0.07 -15.70 -1.22
C GLY A 303 0.51 -16.67 -2.25
N LEU A 304 -0.27 -17.64 -2.67
CA LEU A 304 0.22 -18.72 -3.56
C LEU A 304 0.61 -18.17 -4.94
N GLN A 305 -0.04 -17.11 -5.40
CA GLN A 305 0.28 -16.46 -6.69
C GLN A 305 1.64 -15.72 -6.66
N GLN A 306 2.22 -15.49 -5.47
CA GLN A 306 3.55 -14.89 -5.32
C GLN A 306 4.67 -15.94 -5.40
N THR A 307 4.32 -17.21 -5.55
CA THR A 307 5.26 -18.35 -5.53
C THR A 307 5.35 -19.03 -6.89
N GLU A 308 6.52 -19.55 -7.24
CA GLU A 308 6.68 -20.45 -8.38
C GLU A 308 6.06 -21.82 -8.07
N GLN A 309 6.23 -22.27 -6.84
CA GLN A 309 5.69 -23.52 -6.30
C GLN A 309 5.45 -23.35 -4.80
N PHE A 310 4.64 -24.22 -4.21
CA PHE A 310 4.42 -24.24 -2.78
C PHE A 310 4.25 -25.67 -2.25
N VAL A 311 4.57 -25.85 -0.98
CA VAL A 311 4.31 -27.06 -0.20
C VAL A 311 3.32 -26.73 0.90
N VAL A 312 2.30 -27.56 1.05
CA VAL A 312 1.37 -27.48 2.19
C VAL A 312 2.03 -28.20 3.37
N ARG A 313 2.15 -27.48 4.48
CA ARG A 313 2.79 -27.95 5.72
C ARG A 313 1.86 -27.77 6.91
N SER A 314 2.19 -28.33 8.06
CA SER A 314 1.60 -27.92 9.34
C SER A 314 2.15 -26.54 9.77
N HIS A 315 1.42 -25.81 10.61
CA HIS A 315 1.94 -24.59 11.23
C HIS A 315 3.18 -24.91 12.07
N PHE A 316 4.20 -24.06 11.94
CA PHE A 316 5.54 -24.32 12.50
C PHE A 316 5.51 -24.53 14.03
N GLU A 317 4.95 -23.57 14.77
CA GLU A 317 5.04 -23.58 16.24
C GLU A 317 4.11 -24.61 16.90
N THR A 318 2.96 -24.89 16.28
CA THR A 318 1.91 -25.71 16.91
C THR A 318 1.83 -27.12 16.35
N GLY A 319 2.42 -27.37 15.17
CA GLY A 319 2.28 -28.62 14.45
C GLY A 319 0.84 -28.92 13.96
N ARG A 320 -0.10 -27.96 14.13
CA ARG A 320 -1.52 -28.10 13.79
C ARG A 320 -1.88 -27.21 12.59
N GLY A 321 -3.03 -27.53 11.97
CA GLY A 321 -3.56 -26.75 10.86
C GLY A 321 -2.61 -26.66 9.67
N ILE A 322 -2.78 -25.62 8.85
CA ILE A 322 -2.03 -25.45 7.60
C ILE A 322 -1.11 -24.24 7.66
N GLY A 323 0.16 -24.44 7.30
CA GLY A 323 1.12 -23.40 6.98
C GLY A 323 1.60 -23.56 5.53
N ILE A 324 1.90 -22.47 4.87
CA ILE A 324 2.40 -22.48 3.49
C ILE A 324 3.93 -22.34 3.49
N GLN A 325 4.60 -23.24 2.78
CA GLN A 325 5.99 -23.10 2.38
C GLN A 325 6.05 -22.73 0.91
N GLY A 326 6.12 -21.44 0.63
CA GLY A 326 6.25 -20.90 -0.72
C GLY A 326 7.69 -20.95 -1.20
N ILE A 327 7.88 -21.17 -2.49
CA ILE A 327 9.14 -21.05 -3.20
C ILE A 327 9.00 -19.81 -4.08
N LEU A 328 9.65 -18.72 -3.69
CA LEU A 328 9.58 -17.44 -4.37
C LEU A 328 10.65 -17.34 -5.47
N PRO A 329 10.36 -16.64 -6.57
CA PRO A 329 11.37 -16.34 -7.59
C PRO A 329 12.50 -15.48 -7.00
N THR A 330 13.73 -15.80 -7.36
CA THR A 330 14.88 -14.94 -7.01
C THR A 330 14.88 -13.68 -7.86
N GLY A 331 15.43 -12.59 -7.34
CA GLY A 331 15.48 -11.34 -8.09
C GLY A 331 15.43 -10.10 -7.23
N GLU A 332 15.23 -8.96 -7.87
CA GLU A 332 15.11 -7.66 -7.22
C GLU A 332 13.93 -7.63 -6.25
N THR A 333 14.13 -7.00 -5.10
CA THR A 333 13.11 -6.88 -4.06
C THR A 333 13.13 -5.50 -3.42
N THR A 334 12.02 -5.17 -2.77
CA THR A 334 11.91 -4.02 -1.88
C THR A 334 11.36 -4.48 -0.54
N LEU A 335 12.05 -4.14 0.54
CA LEU A 335 11.61 -4.41 1.91
C LEU A 335 11.07 -3.13 2.53
N LEU A 336 9.89 -3.18 3.12
CA LEU A 336 9.14 -2.03 3.59
C LEU A 336 8.47 -2.30 4.94
N LYS A 337 8.42 -1.28 5.81
CA LYS A 337 7.58 -1.25 7.01
C LYS A 337 7.09 0.18 7.22
N CYS A 338 5.78 0.37 7.39
CA CYS A 338 5.21 1.58 7.97
C CYS A 338 5.00 1.37 9.46
N GLY A 339 5.25 2.41 10.25
CA GLY A 339 5.17 2.39 11.71
C GLY A 339 4.66 3.71 12.28
N GLY A 340 4.70 3.81 13.61
CA GLY A 340 4.11 4.90 14.37
C GLY A 340 2.60 4.73 14.58
N GLU A 341 2.05 5.28 15.67
CA GLU A 341 0.61 5.21 15.97
C GLU A 341 -0.24 5.93 14.91
N CYS A 342 0.37 6.92 14.22
CA CYS A 342 -0.26 7.68 13.14
C CYS A 342 0.11 7.14 11.73
N LEU A 343 0.84 6.03 11.64
CA LEU A 343 1.38 5.48 10.38
C LEU A 343 2.20 6.54 9.62
N ASP A 344 3.04 7.27 10.34
CA ASP A 344 3.80 8.42 9.85
C ASP A 344 5.31 8.19 9.82
N GLU A 345 5.74 7.00 10.16
CA GLU A 345 7.12 6.55 10.05
C GLU A 345 7.22 5.40 9.05
N TYR A 346 8.37 5.26 8.41
CA TYR A 346 8.64 4.13 7.53
C TYR A 346 10.12 3.77 7.45
N TYR A 347 10.35 2.48 7.23
CA TYR A 347 11.63 1.94 6.76
C TYR A 347 11.44 1.41 5.35
N ILE A 348 12.43 1.60 4.48
CA ILE A 348 12.45 1.03 3.14
C ILE A 348 13.88 0.79 2.67
N ALA A 349 14.10 -0.35 2.02
CA ALA A 349 15.35 -0.70 1.39
C ALA A 349 15.11 -1.55 0.14
N SER A 350 15.86 -1.29 -0.92
CA SER A 350 16.00 -2.21 -2.05
C SER A 350 16.97 -3.34 -1.71
N GLY A 351 16.84 -4.45 -2.40
CA GLY A 351 17.72 -5.59 -2.25
C GLY A 351 17.44 -6.67 -3.28
N ARG A 352 17.97 -7.85 -3.02
CA ARG A 352 17.80 -9.02 -3.88
C ARG A 352 17.44 -10.25 -3.07
N LEU A 353 16.40 -10.96 -3.43
CA LEU A 353 16.10 -12.30 -2.97
C LEU A 353 17.14 -13.25 -3.59
N MET A 354 17.97 -13.85 -2.74
CA MET A 354 19.11 -14.68 -3.14
C MET A 354 18.71 -16.16 -3.29
N GLU A 355 17.95 -16.66 -2.31
CA GLU A 355 17.52 -18.05 -2.26
C GLU A 355 16.33 -18.26 -1.33
N ASN A 356 15.62 -19.36 -1.52
CA ASN A 356 14.66 -19.89 -0.56
C ASN A 356 15.40 -20.79 0.42
N THR A 357 15.22 -20.59 1.73
CA THR A 357 15.86 -21.39 2.78
C THR A 357 14.85 -22.37 3.41
N ASN A 358 15.31 -23.29 4.24
CA ASN A 358 14.45 -24.26 4.91
C ASN A 358 15.03 -24.66 6.28
N TYR A 359 15.20 -23.67 7.16
CA TYR A 359 15.63 -23.90 8.54
C TYR A 359 14.50 -24.54 9.35
N ILE A 360 14.83 -25.57 10.17
CA ILE A 360 13.83 -26.36 10.89
C ILE A 360 13.04 -25.52 11.92
N ASN A 361 13.70 -24.58 12.57
CA ASN A 361 13.16 -23.79 13.69
C ASN A 361 12.62 -22.42 13.28
N MET A 362 11.99 -22.33 12.11
CA MET A 362 11.39 -21.08 11.59
C MET A 362 10.07 -21.36 10.88
N CYS A 363 9.27 -20.32 10.69
CA CYS A 363 8.07 -20.36 9.86
C CYS A 363 8.37 -20.93 8.46
N ARG A 364 7.35 -21.45 7.80
CA ARG A 364 7.50 -22.37 6.65
C ARG A 364 8.04 -21.71 5.38
N THR A 365 7.54 -20.53 5.00
CA THR A 365 8.12 -19.77 3.88
C THR A 365 9.32 -18.99 4.38
N GLN A 366 10.48 -19.22 3.78
CA GLN A 366 11.74 -18.60 4.21
C GLN A 366 12.54 -18.15 3.00
N VAL A 367 13.01 -16.92 3.04
CA VAL A 367 13.82 -16.34 1.97
C VAL A 367 15.04 -15.63 2.55
N ARG A 368 16.20 -15.79 1.89
CA ARG A 368 17.38 -14.99 2.17
C ARG A 368 17.41 -13.80 1.22
N VAL A 369 17.48 -12.63 1.80
CA VAL A 369 17.50 -11.34 1.06
C VAL A 369 18.79 -10.62 1.41
N ARG A 370 19.52 -10.13 0.41
CA ARG A 370 20.61 -9.18 0.58
C ARG A 370 20.11 -7.78 0.30
N LEU A 371 20.25 -6.87 1.27
CA LEU A 371 19.88 -5.47 1.11
C LEU A 371 21.01 -4.65 0.49
N ASP A 372 20.67 -3.63 -0.29
CA ASP A 372 21.61 -2.66 -0.85
C ASP A 372 22.14 -1.69 0.22
N THR A 373 21.44 -1.58 1.35
CA THR A 373 21.78 -0.73 2.49
C THR A 373 22.16 -1.57 3.71
N PRO A 374 22.92 -1.02 4.66
CA PRO A 374 23.27 -1.70 5.91
C PRO A 374 22.03 -2.14 6.70
N THR A 375 22.11 -3.30 7.33
CA THR A 375 21.04 -3.87 8.16
C THR A 375 20.97 -3.27 9.57
N HIS A 376 21.65 -2.16 9.82
CA HIS A 376 21.73 -1.52 11.15
C HIS A 376 20.36 -1.10 11.70
N TYR A 377 19.43 -0.70 10.83
CA TYR A 377 18.06 -0.39 11.20
C TYR A 377 17.45 -1.47 12.09
N PHE A 378 17.56 -2.74 11.72
CA PHE A 378 16.96 -3.85 12.47
C PHE A 378 17.54 -4.03 13.87
N LEU A 379 18.77 -3.56 14.11
CA LEU A 379 19.48 -3.73 15.37
C LEU A 379 19.47 -2.47 16.25
N LYS A 380 19.13 -1.30 15.67
CA LYS A 380 19.18 -0.01 16.36
C LYS A 380 17.85 0.71 16.47
N ASN A 381 17.08 0.76 15.40
CA ASN A 381 15.87 1.58 15.29
C ASN A 381 14.69 0.84 14.63
N PRO A 382 14.40 -0.45 14.94
CA PRO A 382 13.34 -1.19 14.25
C PRO A 382 11.95 -0.62 14.56
N LEU A 383 11.11 -0.52 13.53
CA LEU A 383 9.71 -0.12 13.66
C LEU A 383 8.78 -1.29 14.11
N GLY A 384 9.31 -2.45 14.36
CA GLY A 384 8.59 -3.64 14.79
C GLY A 384 9.15 -4.91 14.16
N ASN A 385 8.47 -6.05 14.37
CA ASN A 385 8.96 -7.34 13.89
C ASN A 385 8.61 -7.60 12.41
N HIS A 386 7.34 -7.48 12.00
CA HIS A 386 6.95 -7.79 10.63
C HIS A 386 7.37 -6.71 9.64
N HIS A 387 7.93 -7.15 8.54
CA HIS A 387 8.25 -6.32 7.36
C HIS A 387 7.59 -6.91 6.12
N ILE A 388 7.37 -6.09 5.12
CA ILE A 388 6.72 -6.49 3.87
C ILE A 388 7.78 -6.56 2.77
N LEU A 389 7.97 -7.76 2.20
CA LEU A 389 8.83 -7.99 1.05
C LEU A 389 7.99 -7.94 -0.23
N LEU A 390 8.39 -7.09 -1.16
CA LEU A 390 7.81 -6.96 -2.50
C LEU A 390 8.78 -7.52 -3.53
N ALA A 391 8.30 -8.31 -4.47
CA ALA A 391 9.07 -8.69 -5.65
C ALA A 391 9.16 -7.49 -6.60
N GLY A 392 10.37 -7.02 -6.88
CA GLY A 392 10.65 -5.84 -7.70
C GLY A 392 11.26 -4.67 -6.95
N ARG A 393 11.77 -3.69 -7.69
CA ARG A 393 12.45 -2.49 -7.16
C ARG A 393 11.48 -1.31 -7.14
N TYR A 394 10.87 -1.06 -5.98
CA TYR A 394 9.86 -0.02 -5.76
C TYR A 394 10.29 1.06 -4.76
N GLU A 395 11.54 1.05 -4.28
CA GLU A 395 12.01 1.94 -3.22
C GLU A 395 11.72 3.41 -3.53
N THR A 396 12.17 3.89 -4.69
CA THR A 396 11.98 5.29 -5.11
C THR A 396 10.49 5.66 -5.15
N GLN A 397 9.67 4.80 -5.74
CA GLN A 397 8.23 5.04 -5.88
C GLN A 397 7.50 5.11 -4.54
N LEU A 398 7.77 4.16 -3.65
CA LEU A 398 7.16 4.10 -2.33
C LEU A 398 7.66 5.21 -1.42
N GLN A 399 8.97 5.49 -1.45
CA GLN A 399 9.57 6.57 -0.68
C GLN A 399 8.97 7.92 -1.06
N GLU A 400 8.84 8.19 -2.37
CA GLU A 400 8.26 9.44 -2.85
C GLU A 400 6.80 9.60 -2.41
N PHE A 401 6.01 8.52 -2.49
CA PHE A 401 4.63 8.53 -2.02
C PHE A 401 4.54 8.81 -0.50
N LEU A 402 5.35 8.12 0.31
CA LEU A 402 5.38 8.29 1.76
C LEU A 402 5.85 9.69 2.17
N GLN A 403 6.90 10.22 1.53
CA GLN A 403 7.39 11.58 1.77
C GLN A 403 6.37 12.65 1.38
N ALA A 404 5.68 12.48 0.24
CA ALA A 404 4.60 13.38 -0.17
C ALA A 404 3.49 13.42 0.88
N ASN A 405 3.20 12.29 1.54
CA ASN A 405 2.25 12.19 2.65
C ASN A 405 2.86 12.59 4.02
N GLY A 406 4.08 13.13 4.07
CA GLY A 406 4.71 13.65 5.27
C GLY A 406 5.21 12.57 6.23
N CYS A 407 5.52 11.37 5.74
CA CYS A 407 6.11 10.32 6.55
C CYS A 407 7.61 10.55 6.75
N LYS A 408 8.10 10.17 7.91
CA LYS A 408 9.51 10.24 8.30
C LYS A 408 10.18 8.89 8.02
N ARG A 409 11.29 8.90 7.29
CA ARG A 409 12.14 7.72 7.11
C ARG A 409 12.93 7.44 8.40
N ILE A 410 12.96 6.17 8.80
CA ILE A 410 13.75 5.66 9.91
C ILE A 410 14.91 4.83 9.31
N GLU A 411 16.14 5.05 9.82
CA GLU A 411 17.38 4.42 9.32
C GLU A 411 18.12 3.66 10.43
#